data_d1354feecd4d2a5f4b9ba8736f0e0b35
#
_entry.id   d1354feecd4d2a5f4b9ba8736f0e0b35
#
_cell.length_a   1.000
_cell.length_b   1.000
_cell.length_c   1.000
_cell.angle_alpha   90.00
_cell.angle_beta   90.00
_cell.angle_gamma   90.00
#
_symmetry.space_group_name_H-M   'P 1'
#
loop_
_entity.id
_entity.type
_entity.pdbx_description
1 polymer ?
#
loop_
_entity_poly.entity_id
_entity_poly.type
_entity_poly.pdbx_seq_one_letter_code
_entity_poly.pdbx_strand_id
1 'polypeptide(L)'
;TVLRSCFPSAKISMLLRSYTWELAEGYEGLDQMLVYDVDGKPRPFFSFLSELRAHKFDLVVVAHPALRLALLVFLAGIPERVGTGYRWYSFLFNNKVFEHRRTAEKHEAEYNLSLLKAIGCDRERVPLPILRISASSQETVKSVKRSLGIENSNAVAVLHPGSGGSAREWSPGNFGALAKDLHADGYHVIVTGAKNERALVERVMGFSGGVALPLVGRLSLKELAAFLRSTDILVSNSTGPLHIAAAVGTPVIGFYPPIRECSPRRWGPLTEKKVVFVADNALCPRCKGGACQGNECMDQITVEQVRRATHELVASFSRGKEIRANL
;
A
#
# COMPACT_ATOMS: atom_id res chain seq x y z
N THR A 1 -10.87 5.69 10.96
CA THR A 1 -10.54 6.76 11.92
C THR A 1 -11.45 7.98 11.72
N VAL A 2 -11.41 8.66 10.56
CA VAL A 2 -12.13 9.93 10.34
C VAL A 2 -13.64 9.78 10.49
N LEU A 3 -14.27 8.79 9.86
CA LEU A 3 -15.72 8.53 10.03
C LEU A 3 -16.09 8.33 11.51
N ARG A 4 -15.32 7.54 12.25
CA ARG A 4 -15.57 7.32 13.68
C ARG A 4 -15.48 8.61 14.50
N SER A 5 -14.55 9.51 14.15
CA SER A 5 -14.44 10.79 14.85
C SER A 5 -15.57 11.77 14.53
N CYS A 6 -16.16 11.69 13.32
CA CYS A 6 -17.31 12.50 12.94
C CYS A 6 -18.64 11.91 13.42
N PHE A 7 -18.73 10.59 13.49
CA PHE A 7 -19.95 9.85 13.87
C PHE A 7 -19.61 8.80 14.96
N PRO A 8 -19.41 9.23 16.21
CA PRO A 8 -18.94 8.34 17.30
C PRO A 8 -19.89 7.17 17.58
N SER A 9 -21.19 7.38 17.47
CA SER A 9 -22.23 6.37 17.75
C SER A 9 -22.68 5.59 16.52
N ALA A 10 -22.21 5.92 15.31
CA ALA A 10 -22.62 5.21 14.11
C ALA A 10 -22.03 3.79 14.07
N LYS A 11 -22.79 2.84 13.54
CA LYS A 11 -22.29 1.51 13.18
C LYS A 11 -21.57 1.60 11.83
N ILE A 12 -20.24 1.45 11.84
CA ILE A 12 -19.40 1.60 10.65
C ILE A 12 -19.04 0.22 10.10
N SER A 13 -19.49 -0.04 8.88
CA SER A 13 -19.15 -1.26 8.13
C SER A 13 -18.21 -0.94 6.98
N MET A 14 -17.26 -1.82 6.67
CA MET A 14 -16.33 -1.65 5.55
C MET A 14 -16.40 -2.85 4.61
N LEU A 15 -16.61 -2.57 3.31
CA LEU A 15 -16.56 -3.58 2.26
C LEU A 15 -15.14 -3.67 1.72
N LEU A 16 -14.55 -4.85 1.81
CA LEU A 16 -13.15 -5.14 1.47
C LEU A 16 -13.03 -6.26 0.45
N ARG A 17 -11.90 -6.29 -0.26
CA ARG A 17 -11.45 -7.47 -0.98
C ARG A 17 -10.96 -8.52 0.03
N SER A 18 -11.21 -9.79 -0.25
CA SER A 18 -10.82 -10.91 0.64
C SER A 18 -9.35 -10.87 1.04
N TYR A 19 -8.46 -10.58 0.09
CA TYR A 19 -7.01 -10.53 0.36
C TYR A 19 -6.58 -9.39 1.29
N THR A 20 -7.37 -8.33 1.46
CA THR A 20 -7.06 -7.21 2.35
C THR A 20 -7.73 -7.30 3.72
N TRP A 21 -8.59 -8.31 3.92
CA TRP A 21 -9.35 -8.52 5.16
C TRP A 21 -8.47 -8.46 6.41
N GLU A 22 -7.37 -9.22 6.38
CA GLU A 22 -6.45 -9.34 7.50
C GLU A 22 -5.88 -7.99 7.99
N LEU A 23 -5.70 -7.02 7.09
CA LEU A 23 -5.16 -5.71 7.44
C LEU A 23 -6.17 -4.83 8.20
N ALA A 24 -7.45 -5.07 8.04
CA ALA A 24 -8.51 -4.34 8.73
C ALA A 24 -9.00 -5.06 10.01
N GLU A 25 -8.63 -6.32 10.16
CA GLU A 25 -9.03 -7.13 11.32
C GLU A 25 -8.51 -6.56 12.63
N GLY A 26 -9.42 -6.43 13.61
CA GLY A 26 -9.10 -5.84 14.92
C GLY A 26 -8.94 -4.32 14.91
N TYR A 27 -9.34 -3.63 13.83
CA TYR A 27 -9.33 -2.18 13.80
C TYR A 27 -10.56 -1.62 14.53
N GLU A 28 -10.36 -0.96 15.69
CA GLU A 28 -11.43 -0.45 16.57
C GLU A 28 -12.35 0.61 15.93
N GLY A 29 -11.94 1.19 14.79
CA GLY A 29 -12.76 2.15 14.05
C GLY A 29 -13.88 1.51 13.22
N LEU A 30 -13.91 0.16 13.13
CA LEU A 30 -14.91 -0.62 12.38
C LEU A 30 -15.71 -1.52 13.31
N ASP A 31 -17.01 -1.55 13.12
CA ASP A 31 -17.93 -2.47 13.84
C ASP A 31 -18.17 -3.74 13.04
N GLN A 32 -18.06 -3.66 11.71
CA GLN A 32 -18.30 -4.79 10.83
C GLN A 32 -17.46 -4.71 9.56
N MET A 33 -17.05 -5.87 9.08
CA MET A 33 -16.41 -6.02 7.78
C MET A 33 -17.25 -6.92 6.87
N LEU A 34 -17.35 -6.55 5.59
CA LEU A 34 -18.00 -7.31 4.54
C LEU A 34 -16.98 -7.67 3.47
N VAL A 35 -17.12 -8.85 2.88
CA VAL A 35 -16.24 -9.31 1.80
C VAL A 35 -16.92 -9.15 0.45
N TYR A 36 -16.23 -8.50 -0.47
CA TYR A 36 -16.70 -8.25 -1.84
C TYR A 36 -16.54 -9.46 -2.77
N ASP A 37 -15.50 -10.25 -2.56
CA ASP A 37 -15.10 -11.33 -3.46
C ASP A 37 -14.77 -12.63 -2.71
N VAL A 38 -14.83 -13.73 -3.45
CA VAL A 38 -14.34 -15.05 -3.02
C VAL A 38 -13.36 -15.52 -4.08
N ASP A 39 -12.15 -15.93 -3.69
CA ASP A 39 -11.07 -16.35 -4.58
C ASP A 39 -10.78 -15.36 -5.71
N GLY A 40 -10.80 -14.06 -5.37
CA GLY A 40 -10.55 -12.97 -6.31
C GLY A 40 -11.70 -12.65 -7.28
N LYS A 41 -12.79 -13.44 -7.27
CA LYS A 41 -13.99 -13.22 -8.11
C LYS A 41 -15.08 -12.50 -7.31
N PRO A 42 -15.70 -11.45 -7.87
CA PRO A 42 -16.83 -10.79 -7.20
C PRO A 42 -17.93 -11.79 -6.86
N ARG A 43 -18.47 -11.69 -5.64
CA ARG A 43 -19.60 -12.54 -5.18
C ARG A 43 -20.80 -12.43 -6.13
N PRO A 44 -21.67 -13.44 -6.24
CA PRO A 44 -22.86 -13.39 -7.08
C PRO A 44 -23.72 -12.15 -6.78
N PHE A 45 -24.17 -11.45 -7.82
CA PHE A 45 -24.82 -10.14 -7.68
C PHE A 45 -26.04 -10.15 -6.78
N PHE A 46 -26.98 -11.05 -7.04
CA PHE A 46 -28.25 -11.09 -6.32
C PHE A 46 -28.13 -11.58 -4.88
N SER A 47 -27.24 -12.53 -4.62
CA SER A 47 -26.93 -12.98 -3.27
C SER A 47 -26.34 -11.84 -2.44
N PHE A 48 -25.37 -11.10 -3.00
CA PHE A 48 -24.75 -9.97 -2.32
C PHE A 48 -25.71 -8.78 -2.15
N LEU A 49 -26.60 -8.54 -3.14
CA LEU A 49 -27.66 -7.56 -3.03
C LEU A 49 -28.64 -7.88 -1.87
N SER A 50 -29.03 -9.15 -1.72
CA SER A 50 -29.90 -9.59 -0.63
C SER A 50 -29.27 -9.34 0.75
N GLU A 51 -27.98 -9.62 0.88
CA GLU A 51 -27.21 -9.33 2.11
C GLU A 51 -27.15 -7.83 2.42
N LEU A 52 -26.83 -6.99 1.41
CA LEU A 52 -26.80 -5.54 1.60
C LEU A 52 -28.16 -4.98 2.04
N ARG A 53 -29.27 -5.49 1.50
CA ARG A 53 -30.63 -5.12 1.92
C ARG A 53 -30.92 -5.51 3.38
N ALA A 54 -30.45 -6.68 3.79
CA ALA A 54 -30.64 -7.17 5.16
C ALA A 54 -29.95 -6.30 6.21
N HIS A 55 -28.83 -5.65 5.84
CA HIS A 55 -28.11 -4.75 6.74
C HIS A 55 -28.81 -3.42 7.00
N LYS A 56 -29.74 -2.99 6.13
CA LYS A 56 -30.49 -1.72 6.27
C LYS A 56 -29.59 -0.51 6.52
N PHE A 57 -28.54 -0.36 5.71
CA PHE A 57 -27.65 0.80 5.81
C PHE A 57 -28.39 2.11 5.51
N ASP A 58 -28.12 3.14 6.32
CA ASP A 58 -28.67 4.49 6.11
C ASP A 58 -27.84 5.27 5.10
N LEU A 59 -26.52 5.03 5.09
CA LEU A 59 -25.55 5.75 4.28
C LEU A 59 -24.50 4.80 3.70
N VAL A 60 -24.06 5.08 2.48
CA VAL A 60 -22.88 4.46 1.88
C VAL A 60 -21.97 5.48 1.22
N VAL A 61 -20.67 5.31 1.41
CA VAL A 61 -19.61 6.08 0.72
C VAL A 61 -18.87 5.13 -0.23
N VAL A 62 -18.98 5.38 -1.55
CA VAL A 62 -18.35 4.56 -2.57
C VAL A 62 -17.01 5.20 -2.97
N ALA A 63 -15.93 4.80 -2.29
CA ALA A 63 -14.57 5.30 -2.53
C ALA A 63 -13.99 4.81 -3.86
N HIS A 64 -14.30 3.57 -4.26
CA HIS A 64 -13.86 2.99 -5.54
C HIS A 64 -15.01 2.99 -6.54
N PRO A 65 -15.02 3.88 -7.55
CA PRO A 65 -16.13 4.06 -8.46
C PRO A 65 -16.21 2.93 -9.48
N ALA A 66 -17.05 1.93 -9.22
CA ALA A 66 -17.38 0.83 -10.14
C ALA A 66 -18.89 0.78 -10.35
N LEU A 67 -19.33 0.58 -11.61
CA LEU A 67 -20.76 0.47 -11.96
C LEU A 67 -21.47 -0.58 -11.12
N ARG A 68 -20.84 -1.75 -10.95
CA ARG A 68 -21.40 -2.84 -10.15
C ARG A 68 -21.70 -2.42 -8.71
N LEU A 69 -20.79 -1.68 -8.06
CA LEU A 69 -21.00 -1.18 -6.70
C LEU A 69 -22.11 -0.12 -6.66
N ALA A 70 -22.13 0.79 -7.63
CA ALA A 70 -23.18 1.80 -7.72
C ALA A 70 -24.57 1.17 -7.89
N LEU A 71 -24.70 0.14 -8.73
CA LEU A 71 -25.94 -0.62 -8.91
C LEU A 71 -26.35 -1.37 -7.63
N LEU A 72 -25.40 -2.04 -6.98
CA LEU A 72 -25.68 -2.78 -5.74
C LEU A 72 -26.24 -1.85 -4.65
N VAL A 73 -25.58 -0.71 -4.40
CA VAL A 73 -26.02 0.22 -3.33
C VAL A 73 -27.32 0.93 -3.67
N PHE A 74 -27.56 1.21 -4.94
CA PHE A 74 -28.84 1.77 -5.42
C PHE A 74 -29.99 0.78 -5.28
N LEU A 75 -29.82 -0.45 -5.79
CA LEU A 75 -30.82 -1.50 -5.72
C LEU A 75 -31.04 -2.03 -4.30
N ALA A 76 -30.04 -1.93 -3.43
CA ALA A 76 -30.21 -2.22 -2.01
C ALA A 76 -31.14 -1.24 -1.30
N GLY A 77 -31.47 -0.11 -1.94
CA GLY A 77 -32.37 0.91 -1.38
C GLY A 77 -31.70 1.76 -0.29
N ILE A 78 -30.37 1.85 -0.29
CA ILE A 78 -29.65 2.70 0.70
C ILE A 78 -30.03 4.16 0.47
N PRO A 79 -30.57 4.88 1.49
CA PRO A 79 -31.10 6.23 1.31
C PRO A 79 -30.04 7.24 0.86
N GLU A 80 -28.88 7.27 1.55
CA GLU A 80 -27.80 8.20 1.22
C GLU A 80 -26.65 7.46 0.54
N ARG A 81 -26.33 7.90 -0.67
CA ARG A 81 -25.31 7.27 -1.50
C ARG A 81 -24.32 8.31 -2.02
N VAL A 82 -23.16 8.37 -1.38
CA VAL A 82 -22.06 9.26 -1.74
C VAL A 82 -21.15 8.61 -2.79
N GLY A 83 -20.84 9.32 -3.85
CA GLY A 83 -19.94 8.83 -4.89
C GLY A 83 -19.44 9.91 -5.82
N THR A 84 -18.60 9.54 -6.79
CA THR A 84 -18.10 10.50 -7.79
C THR A 84 -19.20 11.00 -8.73
N GLY A 85 -19.13 12.29 -9.10
CA GLY A 85 -20.00 12.90 -10.11
C GLY A 85 -19.53 12.70 -11.56
N TYR A 86 -18.35 12.09 -11.79
CA TYR A 86 -17.70 12.02 -13.12
C TYR A 86 -17.85 10.69 -13.88
N ARG A 87 -18.81 9.84 -13.50
CA ARG A 87 -19.10 8.62 -14.25
C ARG A 87 -20.49 8.70 -14.88
N TRP A 88 -20.69 8.07 -16.03
CA TRP A 88 -21.99 8.06 -16.69
C TRP A 88 -23.12 7.49 -15.78
N TYR A 89 -22.77 6.60 -14.84
CA TYR A 89 -23.69 6.01 -13.85
C TYR A 89 -23.79 6.82 -12.55
N SER A 90 -23.23 8.04 -12.48
CA SER A 90 -23.27 8.86 -11.26
C SER A 90 -24.69 9.30 -10.86
N PHE A 91 -25.68 9.13 -11.73
CA PHE A 91 -27.09 9.36 -11.39
C PHE A 91 -27.60 8.36 -10.31
N LEU A 92 -26.92 7.23 -10.11
CA LEU A 92 -27.21 6.28 -9.04
C LEU A 92 -26.81 6.79 -7.63
N PHE A 93 -25.99 7.82 -7.58
CA PHE A 93 -25.63 8.52 -6.33
C PHE A 93 -26.48 9.77 -6.18
N ASN A 94 -26.97 10.03 -4.97
CA ASN A 94 -27.70 11.26 -4.65
C ASN A 94 -26.80 12.35 -4.05
N ASN A 95 -25.68 11.98 -3.40
CA ASN A 95 -24.64 12.89 -2.93
C ASN A 95 -23.40 12.75 -3.83
N LYS A 96 -23.22 13.68 -4.79
CA LYS A 96 -22.17 13.61 -5.81
C LYS A 96 -21.00 14.51 -5.46
N VAL A 97 -19.78 13.96 -5.54
CA VAL A 97 -18.55 14.72 -5.36
C VAL A 97 -17.82 14.86 -6.71
N PHE A 98 -17.53 16.09 -7.09
CA PHE A 98 -16.91 16.43 -8.37
C PHE A 98 -15.43 16.72 -8.17
N GLU A 99 -14.62 15.65 -8.08
CA GLU A 99 -13.18 15.72 -7.96
C GLU A 99 -12.49 14.90 -9.07
N HIS A 100 -11.62 15.54 -9.83
CA HIS A 100 -10.90 14.91 -10.94
C HIS A 100 -9.66 14.16 -10.45
N ARG A 101 -9.80 12.88 -10.11
CA ARG A 101 -8.65 12.04 -9.68
C ARG A 101 -7.58 11.85 -10.76
N ARG A 102 -7.91 12.07 -12.05
CA ARG A 102 -6.95 11.97 -13.17
C ARG A 102 -5.94 13.10 -13.17
N THR A 103 -6.23 14.24 -12.57
CA THR A 103 -5.27 15.35 -12.45
C THR A 103 -4.16 15.07 -11.45
N ALA A 104 -4.36 14.10 -10.55
CA ALA A 104 -3.42 13.70 -9.50
C ALA A 104 -2.90 14.90 -8.66
N GLU A 105 -3.75 15.91 -8.44
CA GLU A 105 -3.42 17.11 -7.66
C GLU A 105 -3.44 16.85 -6.17
N LYS A 106 -4.15 15.80 -5.75
CA LYS A 106 -4.32 15.39 -4.35
C LYS A 106 -3.84 13.96 -4.16
N HIS A 107 -3.52 13.64 -2.92
CA HIS A 107 -3.32 12.26 -2.52
C HIS A 107 -4.64 11.46 -2.59
N GLU A 108 -4.58 10.15 -2.87
CA GLU A 108 -5.80 9.32 -2.97
C GLU A 108 -6.61 9.34 -1.66
N ALA A 109 -5.93 9.42 -0.51
CA ALA A 109 -6.60 9.58 0.78
C ALA A 109 -7.30 10.95 0.94
N GLU A 110 -6.75 12.04 0.37
CA GLU A 110 -7.40 13.35 0.35
C GLU A 110 -8.66 13.33 -0.52
N TYR A 111 -8.62 12.64 -1.67
CA TYR A 111 -9.81 12.42 -2.50
C TYR A 111 -10.89 11.61 -1.76
N ASN A 112 -10.48 10.64 -0.94
CA ASN A 112 -11.43 9.88 -0.12
C ASN A 112 -12.03 10.73 1.02
N LEU A 113 -11.24 11.64 1.62
CA LEU A 113 -11.77 12.61 2.59
C LEU A 113 -12.76 13.58 1.95
N SER A 114 -12.53 14.00 0.70
CA SER A 114 -13.49 14.86 -0.03
C SER A 114 -14.86 14.21 -0.18
N LEU A 115 -14.94 12.86 -0.26
CA LEU A 115 -16.23 12.18 -0.25
C LEU A 115 -16.97 12.36 1.08
N LEU A 116 -16.24 12.42 2.20
CA LEU A 116 -16.83 12.56 3.52
C LEU A 116 -17.37 13.97 3.79
N LYS A 117 -16.86 15.00 3.09
CA LYS A 117 -17.41 16.36 3.15
C LYS A 117 -18.89 16.40 2.74
N ALA A 118 -19.29 15.56 1.78
CA ALA A 118 -20.67 15.48 1.32
C ALA A 118 -21.67 15.04 2.40
N ILE A 119 -21.17 14.50 3.51
CA ILE A 119 -21.98 14.06 4.66
C ILE A 119 -21.68 14.85 5.94
N GLY A 120 -21.12 16.07 5.78
CA GLY A 120 -20.83 16.95 6.91
C GLY A 120 -19.58 16.57 7.73
N CYS A 121 -18.77 15.62 7.25
CA CYS A 121 -17.53 15.25 7.91
C CYS A 121 -16.35 15.93 7.20
N ASP A 122 -16.13 17.20 7.50
CA ASP A 122 -15.02 17.98 6.93
C ASP A 122 -13.77 17.88 7.81
N ARG A 123 -12.73 17.26 7.28
CA ARG A 123 -11.41 17.16 7.89
C ARG A 123 -10.36 17.49 6.84
N GLU A 124 -9.50 18.45 7.14
CA GLU A 124 -8.46 18.90 6.21
C GLU A 124 -7.26 17.96 6.15
N ARG A 125 -6.94 17.31 7.26
CA ARG A 125 -5.73 16.46 7.36
C ARG A 125 -6.07 15.00 7.21
N VAL A 126 -5.31 14.33 6.35
CA VAL A 126 -5.30 12.86 6.27
C VAL A 126 -4.55 12.35 7.51
N PRO A 127 -5.19 11.53 8.36
CA PRO A 127 -4.47 10.91 9.47
C PRO A 127 -3.45 9.90 8.92
N LEU A 128 -2.33 9.75 9.62
CA LEU A 128 -1.37 8.69 9.28
C LEU A 128 -2.04 7.32 9.43
N PRO A 129 -1.85 6.42 8.48
CA PRO A 129 -2.38 5.07 8.58
C PRO A 129 -1.68 4.33 9.72
N ILE A 130 -2.44 3.54 10.47
CA ILE A 130 -1.92 2.70 11.56
C ILE A 130 -2.45 1.30 11.35
N LEU A 131 -1.54 0.32 11.28
CA LEU A 131 -1.88 -1.10 11.28
C LEU A 131 -1.56 -1.71 12.65
N ARG A 132 -2.49 -2.47 13.18
CA ARG A 132 -2.29 -3.23 14.41
C ARG A 132 -1.60 -4.55 14.10
N ILE A 133 -0.59 -4.86 14.89
CA ILE A 133 0.14 -6.13 14.82
C ILE A 133 -0.32 -7.05 15.93
N SER A 134 -0.85 -8.21 15.57
CA SER A 134 -1.27 -9.23 16.53
C SER A 134 -0.08 -9.95 17.16
N ALA A 135 -0.27 -10.49 18.37
CA ALA A 135 0.75 -11.31 19.03
C ALA A 135 1.09 -12.57 18.19
N SER A 136 0.10 -13.19 17.57
CA SER A 136 0.32 -14.35 16.68
C SER A 136 1.21 -14.00 15.48
N SER A 137 1.00 -12.86 14.83
CA SER A 137 1.86 -12.42 13.73
C SER A 137 3.29 -12.12 14.18
N GLN A 138 3.47 -11.59 15.39
CA GLN A 138 4.81 -11.39 15.96
C GLN A 138 5.54 -12.71 16.19
N GLU A 139 4.85 -13.74 16.67
CA GLU A 139 5.45 -15.05 16.90
C GLU A 139 5.84 -15.74 15.58
N THR A 140 4.98 -15.66 14.56
CA THR A 140 5.33 -16.10 13.19
C THR A 140 6.60 -15.40 12.70
N VAL A 141 6.69 -14.08 12.86
CA VAL A 141 7.87 -13.29 12.45
C VAL A 141 9.14 -13.74 13.17
N LYS A 142 9.08 -13.99 14.47
CA LYS A 142 10.24 -14.53 15.22
C LYS A 142 10.71 -15.86 14.65
N SER A 143 9.77 -16.75 14.35
CA SER A 143 10.07 -18.05 13.72
C SER A 143 10.71 -17.89 12.34
N VAL A 144 10.15 -16.98 11.50
CA VAL A 144 10.68 -16.68 10.17
C VAL A 144 12.08 -16.08 10.25
N LYS A 145 12.32 -15.08 11.11
CA LYS A 145 13.65 -14.49 11.32
C LYS A 145 14.67 -15.57 11.73
N ARG A 146 14.31 -16.41 12.69
CA ARG A 146 15.17 -17.52 13.11
C ARG A 146 15.50 -18.48 11.96
N SER A 147 14.51 -18.81 11.12
CA SER A 147 14.73 -19.67 9.94
C SER A 147 15.62 -19.04 8.86
N LEU A 148 15.75 -17.71 8.87
CA LEU A 148 16.60 -16.92 7.96
C LEU A 148 17.96 -16.57 8.59
N GLY A 149 18.25 -17.04 9.82
CA GLY A 149 19.49 -16.70 10.53
C GLY A 149 19.58 -15.22 10.96
N ILE A 150 18.45 -14.54 11.09
CA ILE A 150 18.40 -13.12 11.47
C ILE A 150 18.26 -13.01 12.99
N GLU A 151 19.26 -12.46 13.62
CA GLU A 151 19.24 -12.12 15.04
C GLU A 151 18.67 -10.69 15.27
N ASN A 152 18.30 -10.40 16.51
CA ASN A 152 17.68 -9.09 16.85
C ASN A 152 18.65 -7.90 16.69
N SER A 153 19.95 -8.14 16.76
CA SER A 153 21.01 -7.14 16.58
C SER A 153 21.34 -6.81 15.13
N ASN A 154 20.87 -7.63 14.19
CA ASN A 154 21.20 -7.44 12.79
C ASN A 154 20.37 -6.30 12.17
N ALA A 155 21.01 -5.46 11.37
CA ALA A 155 20.33 -4.53 10.49
C ALA A 155 19.67 -5.28 9.32
N VAL A 156 18.38 -5.04 9.09
CA VAL A 156 17.59 -5.77 8.08
C VAL A 156 17.04 -4.80 7.04
N ALA A 157 17.45 -4.97 5.80
CA ALA A 157 16.88 -4.27 4.65
C ALA A 157 15.95 -5.21 3.87
N VAL A 158 14.74 -4.74 3.57
CA VAL A 158 13.77 -5.48 2.78
C VAL A 158 13.67 -4.86 1.38
N LEU A 159 13.80 -5.69 0.36
CA LEU A 159 13.59 -5.30 -1.04
C LEU A 159 12.31 -5.95 -1.56
N HIS A 160 11.42 -5.15 -2.15
CA HIS A 160 10.18 -5.66 -2.76
C HIS A 160 10.10 -5.21 -4.23
N PRO A 161 10.58 -6.05 -5.17
CA PRO A 161 10.71 -5.67 -6.57
C PRO A 161 9.39 -5.68 -7.35
N GLY A 162 8.36 -6.39 -6.87
CA GLY A 162 7.07 -6.53 -7.55
C GLY A 162 6.20 -5.28 -7.43
N SER A 163 5.36 -5.03 -8.44
CA SER A 163 4.31 -4.01 -8.41
C SER A 163 2.92 -4.60 -8.72
N GLY A 164 2.85 -5.89 -9.05
CA GLY A 164 1.61 -6.50 -9.54
C GLY A 164 1.06 -5.85 -10.80
N GLY A 165 1.90 -5.15 -11.58
CA GLY A 165 1.51 -4.41 -12.77
C GLY A 165 0.88 -3.04 -12.49
N SER A 166 0.89 -2.56 -11.25
CA SER A 166 0.29 -1.27 -10.87
C SER A 166 1.14 -0.06 -11.26
N ALA A 167 2.44 -0.25 -11.47
CA ALA A 167 3.39 0.81 -11.83
C ALA A 167 4.55 0.26 -12.67
N ARG A 168 5.34 1.16 -13.25
CA ARG A 168 6.64 0.80 -13.83
C ARG A 168 7.61 0.42 -12.74
N GLU A 169 8.43 -0.57 -13.01
CA GLU A 169 9.31 -1.18 -12.01
C GLU A 169 10.77 -0.77 -12.22
N TRP A 170 11.45 -0.48 -11.13
CA TRP A 170 12.90 -0.45 -11.09
C TRP A 170 13.43 -1.87 -11.37
N SER A 171 14.50 -2.00 -12.16
CA SER A 171 14.84 -3.28 -12.74
C SER A 171 15.28 -4.33 -11.70
N PRO A 172 15.04 -5.62 -11.96
CA PRO A 172 15.55 -6.69 -11.09
C PRO A 172 17.08 -6.68 -10.97
N GLY A 173 17.78 -6.23 -12.01
CA GLY A 173 19.24 -6.05 -11.98
C GLY A 173 19.67 -5.01 -10.95
N ASN A 174 18.98 -3.87 -10.92
CA ASN A 174 19.25 -2.81 -9.97
C ASN A 174 18.92 -3.22 -8.52
N PHE A 175 17.81 -3.94 -8.30
CA PHE A 175 17.50 -4.51 -6.98
C PHE A 175 18.57 -5.51 -6.53
N GLY A 176 19.08 -6.37 -7.46
CA GLY A 176 20.13 -7.32 -7.14
C GLY A 176 21.47 -6.64 -6.84
N ALA A 177 21.84 -5.58 -7.58
CA ALA A 177 23.04 -4.79 -7.31
C ALA A 177 22.93 -4.08 -5.95
N LEU A 178 21.77 -3.45 -5.67
CA LEU A 178 21.52 -2.85 -4.36
C LEU A 178 21.63 -3.88 -3.23
N ALA A 179 21.14 -5.10 -3.45
CA ALA A 179 21.25 -6.18 -2.46
C ALA A 179 22.71 -6.51 -2.12
N LYS A 180 23.61 -6.56 -3.12
CA LYS A 180 25.05 -6.75 -2.92
C LYS A 180 25.65 -5.64 -2.08
N ASP A 181 25.34 -4.39 -2.45
CA ASP A 181 25.91 -3.22 -1.78
C ASP A 181 25.46 -3.14 -0.32
N LEU A 182 24.16 -3.31 -0.07
CA LEU A 182 23.61 -3.31 1.29
C LEU A 182 24.14 -4.49 2.13
N HIS A 183 24.36 -5.65 1.51
CA HIS A 183 24.98 -6.77 2.21
C HIS A 183 26.44 -6.45 2.60
N ALA A 184 27.20 -5.85 1.69
CA ALA A 184 28.55 -5.39 1.98
C ALA A 184 28.58 -4.31 3.09
N ASP A 185 27.53 -3.53 3.22
CA ASP A 185 27.33 -2.54 4.30
C ASP A 185 26.85 -3.16 5.63
N GLY A 186 26.72 -4.49 5.70
CA GLY A 186 26.38 -5.22 6.92
C GLY A 186 24.88 -5.49 7.12
N TYR A 187 24.02 -5.22 6.13
CA TYR A 187 22.60 -5.55 6.23
C TYR A 187 22.33 -7.04 5.91
N HIS A 188 21.43 -7.63 6.65
CA HIS A 188 20.71 -8.82 6.18
C HIS A 188 19.67 -8.38 5.15
N VAL A 189 19.87 -8.75 3.89
CA VAL A 189 18.99 -8.33 2.80
C VAL A 189 17.95 -9.40 2.50
N ILE A 190 16.67 -9.05 2.62
CA ILE A 190 15.54 -9.93 2.38
C ILE A 190 14.80 -9.47 1.13
N VAL A 191 14.59 -10.38 0.17
CA VAL A 191 13.78 -10.09 -1.03
C VAL A 191 12.41 -10.73 -0.87
N THR A 192 11.38 -9.88 -0.79
CA THR A 192 9.98 -10.32 -0.61
C THR A 192 9.22 -10.33 -1.94
N GLY A 193 8.18 -11.15 -2.02
CA GLY A 193 7.26 -11.20 -3.15
C GLY A 193 6.05 -12.09 -2.86
N ALA A 194 4.96 -11.88 -3.58
CA ALA A 194 3.82 -12.78 -3.59
C ALA A 194 4.17 -14.11 -4.31
N LYS A 195 3.33 -15.13 -4.16
CA LYS A 195 3.58 -16.46 -4.78
C LYS A 195 3.75 -16.38 -6.31
N ASN A 196 3.00 -15.52 -6.96
CA ASN A 196 3.05 -15.28 -8.41
C ASN A 196 4.25 -14.43 -8.86
N GLU A 197 4.99 -13.81 -7.92
CA GLU A 197 6.19 -13.02 -8.18
C GLU A 197 7.48 -13.82 -8.01
N ARG A 198 7.40 -15.14 -7.79
CA ARG A 198 8.57 -16.02 -7.57
C ARG A 198 9.65 -15.85 -8.64
N ALA A 199 9.28 -15.90 -9.91
CA ALA A 199 10.24 -15.75 -11.02
C ALA A 199 10.95 -14.39 -11.02
N LEU A 200 10.24 -13.31 -10.62
CA LEU A 200 10.83 -11.99 -10.47
C LEU A 200 11.86 -11.97 -9.32
N VAL A 201 11.51 -12.53 -8.17
CA VAL A 201 12.42 -12.63 -7.03
C VAL A 201 13.65 -13.49 -7.37
N GLU A 202 13.48 -14.60 -8.05
CA GLU A 202 14.60 -15.46 -8.51
C GLU A 202 15.58 -14.72 -9.42
N ARG A 203 15.07 -13.83 -10.30
CA ARG A 203 15.93 -12.96 -11.10
C ARG A 203 16.75 -12.00 -10.23
N VAL A 204 16.12 -11.36 -9.23
CA VAL A 204 16.83 -10.48 -8.28
C VAL A 204 17.90 -11.28 -7.52
N MET A 205 17.55 -12.48 -7.07
CA MET A 205 18.48 -13.39 -6.38
C MET A 205 19.70 -13.72 -7.25
N GLY A 206 19.49 -14.01 -8.53
CA GLY A 206 20.58 -14.24 -9.49
C GLY A 206 21.51 -13.03 -9.61
N PHE A 207 20.96 -11.82 -9.74
CA PHE A 207 21.74 -10.58 -9.80
C PHE A 207 22.39 -10.23 -8.45
N SER A 208 21.85 -10.65 -7.33
CA SER A 208 22.45 -10.42 -6.00
C SER A 208 23.69 -11.31 -5.71
N GLY A 209 23.96 -12.30 -6.58
CA GLY A 209 25.05 -13.25 -6.32
C GLY A 209 24.82 -14.16 -5.12
N GLY A 210 23.55 -14.34 -4.71
CA GLY A 210 23.16 -15.22 -3.62
C GLY A 210 23.31 -14.64 -2.21
N VAL A 211 23.67 -13.37 -2.06
CA VAL A 211 23.84 -12.72 -0.74
C VAL A 211 22.50 -12.33 -0.09
N ALA A 212 21.45 -12.14 -0.88
CA ALA A 212 20.12 -11.88 -0.37
C ALA A 212 19.36 -13.18 -0.03
N LEU A 213 18.34 -13.09 0.82
CA LEU A 213 17.51 -14.20 1.25
C LEU A 213 16.07 -14.04 0.72
N PRO A 214 15.50 -15.04 0.03
CA PRO A 214 14.16 -14.94 -0.51
C PRO A 214 13.08 -15.21 0.56
N LEU A 215 12.03 -14.39 0.57
CA LEU A 215 10.85 -14.57 1.41
C LEU A 215 9.58 -14.41 0.55
N VAL A 216 9.31 -15.43 -0.31
CA VAL A 216 8.28 -15.40 -1.33
C VAL A 216 7.05 -16.21 -0.92
N GLY A 217 5.89 -15.59 -0.82
CA GLY A 217 4.61 -16.24 -0.54
C GLY A 217 4.54 -17.00 0.78
N ARG A 218 5.41 -16.68 1.73
CA ARG A 218 5.48 -17.32 3.06
C ARG A 218 4.74 -16.54 4.14
N LEU A 219 4.40 -15.30 3.86
CA LEU A 219 3.71 -14.41 4.80
C LEU A 219 2.35 -14.00 4.24
N SER A 220 1.33 -13.98 5.09
CA SER A 220 0.10 -13.24 4.85
C SER A 220 0.37 -11.73 4.91
N LEU A 221 -0.57 -10.89 4.50
CA LEU A 221 -0.37 -9.42 4.57
C LEU A 221 -0.20 -8.92 6.02
N LYS A 222 -0.88 -9.56 6.97
CA LYS A 222 -0.76 -9.24 8.41
C LYS A 222 0.60 -9.64 8.96
N GLU A 223 1.11 -10.78 8.56
CA GLU A 223 2.46 -11.23 8.92
C GLU A 223 3.55 -10.41 8.22
N LEU A 224 3.33 -10.01 6.95
CA LEU A 224 4.22 -9.07 6.26
C LEU A 224 4.27 -7.72 6.98
N ALA A 225 3.14 -7.20 7.46
CA ALA A 225 3.11 -5.98 8.24
C ALA A 225 3.93 -6.12 9.54
N ALA A 226 3.80 -7.25 10.24
CA ALA A 226 4.58 -7.55 11.44
C ALA A 226 6.08 -7.70 11.12
N PHE A 227 6.42 -8.36 10.01
CA PHE A 227 7.80 -8.52 9.56
C PHE A 227 8.42 -7.15 9.25
N LEU A 228 7.76 -6.33 8.43
CA LEU A 228 8.24 -5.00 8.07
C LEU A 228 8.44 -4.11 9.30
N ARG A 229 7.52 -4.14 10.26
CA ARG A 229 7.69 -3.39 11.53
C ARG A 229 8.98 -3.74 12.28
N SER A 230 9.48 -4.95 12.09
CA SER A 230 10.70 -5.45 12.75
C SER A 230 11.97 -5.29 11.91
N THR A 231 11.92 -4.51 10.81
CA THR A 231 13.04 -4.24 9.91
C THR A 231 13.40 -2.76 9.90
N ASP A 232 14.57 -2.44 9.39
CA ASP A 232 15.09 -1.07 9.44
C ASP A 232 14.66 -0.24 8.25
N ILE A 233 14.43 -0.87 7.09
CA ILE A 233 14.02 -0.18 5.88
C ILE A 233 13.32 -1.12 4.89
N LEU A 234 12.38 -0.58 4.12
CA LEU A 234 11.85 -1.18 2.90
C LEU A 234 12.21 -0.34 1.67
N VAL A 235 12.78 -0.98 0.66
CA VAL A 235 12.97 -0.41 -0.69
C VAL A 235 12.04 -1.13 -1.66
N SER A 236 11.14 -0.40 -2.32
CA SER A 236 10.07 -1.02 -3.11
C SER A 236 9.61 -0.16 -4.28
N ASN A 237 9.12 -0.80 -5.32
CA ASN A 237 8.28 -0.13 -6.31
C ASN A 237 6.97 0.36 -5.68
N SER A 238 6.26 1.30 -6.35
CA SER A 238 4.97 1.83 -5.85
C SER A 238 3.90 0.73 -5.83
N THR A 239 3.70 0.13 -4.65
CA THR A 239 2.83 -1.05 -4.46
C THR A 239 2.31 -1.16 -3.01
N GLY A 240 1.42 -2.12 -2.75
CA GLY A 240 0.82 -2.34 -1.42
C GLY A 240 1.82 -2.45 -0.26
N PRO A 241 2.87 -3.27 -0.34
CA PRO A 241 3.90 -3.38 0.69
C PRO A 241 4.55 -2.06 1.11
N LEU A 242 4.71 -1.09 0.18
CA LEU A 242 5.24 0.24 0.50
C LEU A 242 4.32 0.97 1.49
N HIS A 243 2.99 0.88 1.29
CA HIS A 243 2.00 1.49 2.17
C HIS A 243 1.86 0.74 3.50
N ILE A 244 2.01 -0.58 3.49
CA ILE A 244 2.03 -1.40 4.71
C ILE A 244 3.23 -1.01 5.59
N ALA A 245 4.43 -0.91 5.02
CA ALA A 245 5.62 -0.49 5.74
C ALA A 245 5.46 0.92 6.35
N ALA A 246 4.95 1.87 5.58
CA ALA A 246 4.63 3.21 6.07
C ALA A 246 3.66 3.18 7.26
N ALA A 247 2.61 2.36 7.18
CA ALA A 247 1.56 2.25 8.19
C ALA A 247 2.04 1.57 9.50
N VAL A 248 3.09 0.76 9.45
CA VAL A 248 3.72 0.16 10.63
C VAL A 248 4.94 0.96 11.14
N GLY A 249 5.26 2.08 10.48
CA GLY A 249 6.31 3.01 10.90
C GLY A 249 7.73 2.65 10.45
N THR A 250 7.87 1.70 9.53
CA THR A 250 9.16 1.36 8.90
C THR A 250 9.57 2.45 7.92
N PRO A 251 10.84 2.90 7.92
CA PRO A 251 11.37 3.77 6.88
C PRO A 251 11.23 3.15 5.49
N VAL A 252 10.89 3.96 4.48
CA VAL A 252 10.60 3.45 3.14
C VAL A 252 11.28 4.25 2.03
N ILE A 253 11.77 3.54 1.02
CA ILE A 253 12.17 4.12 -0.26
C ILE A 253 11.22 3.60 -1.34
N GLY A 254 10.59 4.51 -2.07
CA GLY A 254 9.63 4.19 -3.11
C GLY A 254 10.03 4.70 -4.49
N PHE A 255 9.83 3.88 -5.53
CA PHE A 255 10.08 4.24 -6.92
C PHE A 255 8.79 4.55 -7.66
N TYR A 256 8.81 5.64 -8.43
CA TYR A 256 7.64 6.13 -9.15
C TYR A 256 7.99 6.44 -10.60
N PRO A 257 7.17 6.00 -11.56
CA PRO A 257 7.34 6.37 -12.95
C PRO A 257 6.96 7.85 -13.17
N PRO A 258 7.41 8.47 -14.27
CA PRO A 258 7.07 9.84 -14.63
C PRO A 258 5.64 9.91 -15.24
N ILE A 259 4.70 9.21 -14.64
CA ILE A 259 3.28 9.14 -15.04
C ILE A 259 2.47 9.84 -13.98
N ARG A 260 1.73 10.87 -14.38
CA ARG A 260 0.97 11.74 -13.48
C ARG A 260 0.01 10.96 -12.56
N GLU A 261 -0.74 10.03 -13.13
CA GLU A 261 -1.70 9.19 -12.40
C GLU A 261 -1.05 8.23 -11.41
N CYS A 262 0.23 7.90 -11.62
CA CYS A 262 1.04 7.02 -10.76
C CYS A 262 2.02 7.80 -9.87
N SER A 263 1.91 9.13 -9.82
CA SER A 263 2.87 10.00 -9.12
C SER A 263 2.85 9.82 -7.60
N PRO A 264 3.95 10.16 -6.90
CA PRO A 264 3.99 10.13 -5.44
C PRO A 264 3.06 11.18 -4.81
N ARG A 265 2.68 12.24 -5.54
CA ARG A 265 1.64 13.18 -5.07
C ARG A 265 0.33 12.44 -4.80
N ARG A 266 -0.04 11.50 -5.67
CA ARG A 266 -1.27 10.72 -5.54
C ARG A 266 -1.12 9.47 -4.68
N TRP A 267 -0.01 8.74 -4.84
CA TRP A 267 0.20 7.41 -4.26
C TRP A 267 1.43 7.32 -3.36
N GLY A 268 1.98 8.45 -2.90
CA GLY A 268 3.12 8.42 -1.99
C GLY A 268 2.79 7.74 -0.66
N PRO A 269 3.75 7.11 0.02
CA PRO A 269 3.51 6.56 1.33
C PRO A 269 3.22 7.67 2.34
N LEU A 270 2.16 7.51 3.15
CA LEU A 270 1.76 8.45 4.19
C LEU A 270 2.62 8.24 5.43
N THR A 271 3.82 8.76 5.39
CA THR A 271 4.78 8.77 6.49
C THR A 271 5.80 9.89 6.27
N GLU A 272 6.40 10.38 7.33
CA GLU A 272 7.57 11.27 7.25
C GLU A 272 8.87 10.50 7.01
N LYS A 273 8.90 9.20 7.32
CA LYS A 273 10.05 8.31 7.16
C LYS A 273 10.15 7.78 5.73
N LYS A 274 10.33 8.67 4.77
CA LYS A 274 10.35 8.26 3.36
C LYS A 274 11.35 9.03 2.52
N VAL A 275 11.87 8.33 1.50
CA VAL A 275 12.46 8.92 0.30
C VAL A 275 11.68 8.39 -0.90
N VAL A 276 11.35 9.24 -1.85
CA VAL A 276 10.71 8.85 -3.09
C VAL A 276 11.55 9.28 -4.28
N PHE A 277 11.84 8.33 -5.14
CA PHE A 277 12.50 8.58 -6.42
C PHE A 277 11.45 8.59 -7.52
N VAL A 278 11.48 9.63 -8.33
CA VAL A 278 10.64 9.75 -9.52
C VAL A 278 11.57 9.75 -10.73
N ALA A 279 11.32 8.84 -11.66
CA ALA A 279 12.07 8.81 -12.91
C ALA A 279 11.80 10.07 -13.74
N ASP A 280 12.83 10.58 -14.42
CA ASP A 280 12.69 11.72 -15.32
C ASP A 280 12.09 11.27 -16.66
N ASN A 281 11.17 12.04 -17.21
CA ASN A 281 10.58 11.80 -18.53
C ASN A 281 11.32 12.57 -19.66
N ALA A 282 12.27 13.44 -19.32
CA ALA A 282 13.00 14.22 -20.31
C ALA A 282 13.71 13.33 -21.34
N LEU A 283 14.18 12.16 -20.91
CA LEU A 283 14.87 11.18 -21.77
C LEU A 283 13.91 10.15 -22.41
N CYS A 284 12.62 10.12 -22.02
CA CYS A 284 11.63 9.21 -22.58
C CYS A 284 10.30 9.89 -22.87
N PRO A 285 10.20 10.68 -23.96
CA PRO A 285 8.96 11.39 -24.33
C PRO A 285 7.77 10.46 -24.70
N ARG A 286 7.98 9.14 -24.73
CA ARG A 286 7.01 8.14 -25.15
C ARG A 286 6.09 7.61 -24.04
N CYS A 287 6.20 8.08 -22.80
CA CYS A 287 5.29 7.71 -21.71
C CYS A 287 3.87 8.28 -21.91
N LYS A 288 3.29 8.05 -23.09
CA LYS A 288 1.87 8.32 -23.36
C LYS A 288 1.08 7.04 -23.09
N GLY A 289 0.58 6.92 -21.85
CA GLY A 289 -0.52 6.01 -21.50
C GLY A 289 -0.41 4.56 -22.05
N GLY A 290 0.44 3.73 -21.50
CA GLY A 290 0.36 2.27 -21.68
C GLY A 290 1.16 1.64 -22.83
N ALA A 291 1.73 2.40 -23.76
CA ALA A 291 2.42 1.84 -24.94
C ALA A 291 3.93 1.58 -24.75
N CYS A 292 4.54 1.97 -23.64
CA CYS A 292 5.95 1.73 -23.39
C CYS A 292 6.15 0.33 -22.78
N GLN A 293 6.90 -0.52 -23.46
CA GLN A 293 7.27 -1.86 -22.97
C GLN A 293 8.60 -1.88 -22.20
N GLY A 294 9.35 -0.76 -22.18
CA GLY A 294 10.63 -0.63 -21.49
C GLY A 294 10.50 0.00 -20.10
N ASN A 295 11.45 -0.28 -19.22
CA ASN A 295 11.62 0.37 -17.92
C ASN A 295 12.81 1.34 -17.92
N GLU A 296 13.33 1.71 -19.09
CA GLU A 296 14.56 2.50 -19.25
C GLU A 296 14.57 3.82 -18.46
N CYS A 297 13.39 4.46 -18.30
CA CYS A 297 13.29 5.65 -17.47
C CYS A 297 13.54 5.35 -15.98
N MET A 298 13.14 4.15 -15.50
CA MET A 298 13.32 3.77 -14.10
C MET A 298 14.80 3.45 -13.79
N ASP A 299 15.57 3.00 -14.79
CA ASP A 299 16.99 2.69 -14.64
C ASP A 299 17.90 3.94 -14.52
N GLN A 300 17.34 5.14 -14.76
CA GLN A 300 18.01 6.41 -14.44
C GLN A 300 18.19 6.61 -12.93
N ILE A 301 17.37 5.99 -12.12
CA ILE A 301 17.52 5.95 -10.67
C ILE A 301 18.66 4.96 -10.38
N THR A 302 19.84 5.49 -10.05
CA THR A 302 21.03 4.67 -9.88
C THR A 302 21.05 3.93 -8.54
N VAL A 303 21.70 2.78 -8.51
CA VAL A 303 21.88 1.98 -7.29
C VAL A 303 22.57 2.79 -6.20
N GLU A 304 23.60 3.57 -6.55
CA GLU A 304 24.34 4.41 -5.60
C GLU A 304 23.45 5.50 -4.96
N GLN A 305 22.56 6.13 -5.73
CA GLN A 305 21.60 7.09 -5.16
C GLN A 305 20.70 6.42 -4.11
N VAL A 306 20.22 5.21 -4.40
CA VAL A 306 19.32 4.47 -3.51
C VAL A 306 20.07 3.98 -2.27
N ARG A 307 21.30 3.45 -2.43
CA ARG A 307 22.17 3.04 -1.32
C ARG A 307 22.43 4.21 -0.36
N ARG A 308 22.85 5.37 -0.88
CA ARG A 308 23.07 6.56 -0.07
C ARG A 308 21.81 7.00 0.67
N ALA A 309 20.68 7.08 -0.02
CA ALA A 309 19.40 7.42 0.59
C ALA A 309 18.99 6.41 1.68
N THR A 310 19.32 5.12 1.52
CA THR A 310 19.08 4.08 2.52
C THR A 310 19.83 4.40 3.82
N HIS A 311 21.13 4.68 3.73
CA HIS A 311 21.95 5.02 4.90
C HIS A 311 21.49 6.30 5.59
N GLU A 312 21.24 7.36 4.82
CA GLU A 312 20.78 8.64 5.34
C GLU A 312 19.44 8.50 6.07
N LEU A 313 18.50 7.77 5.47
CA LEU A 313 17.17 7.57 6.04
C LEU A 313 17.23 6.72 7.30
N VAL A 314 17.96 5.60 7.30
CA VAL A 314 18.12 4.74 8.49
C VAL A 314 18.81 5.50 9.61
N ALA A 315 19.90 6.21 9.35
CA ALA A 315 20.63 6.98 10.34
C ALA A 315 19.78 8.08 10.98
N SER A 316 18.90 8.74 10.22
CA SER A 316 18.04 9.83 10.71
C SER A 316 17.02 9.35 11.76
N PHE A 317 16.58 8.08 11.68
CA PHE A 317 15.59 7.51 12.59
C PHE A 317 16.17 6.58 13.64
N SER A 318 17.38 6.04 13.47
CA SER A 318 18.11 5.28 14.52
C SER A 318 18.48 6.16 15.71
N ARG A 319 18.98 7.38 15.47
CA ARG A 319 19.26 8.38 16.51
C ARG A 319 18.04 8.71 17.36
N GLY A 320 16.83 8.67 16.79
CA GLY A 320 15.58 8.88 17.53
C GLY A 320 15.17 7.71 18.44
N LYS A 321 15.65 6.49 18.19
CA LYS A 321 15.41 5.34 19.05
C LYS A 321 16.28 5.38 20.30
N GLU A 322 17.54 5.79 20.19
CA GLU A 322 18.47 5.92 21.32
C GLU A 322 18.06 7.03 22.30
N ILE A 323 17.55 8.17 21.80
CA ILE A 323 17.07 9.27 22.64
C ILE A 323 15.81 8.87 23.43
N ARG A 324 14.92 8.04 22.87
CA ARG A 324 13.70 7.57 23.54
C ARG A 324 13.93 6.38 24.49
N ALA A 325 15.04 5.67 24.33
CA ALA A 325 15.42 4.59 25.26
C ALA A 325 16.11 5.13 26.52
N ASN A 326 16.57 6.39 26.50
CA ASN A 326 17.26 7.06 27.59
C ASN A 326 16.38 8.12 28.32
N LEU A 327 15.09 8.21 27.98
CA LEU A 327 14.04 8.98 28.67
C LEU A 327 12.99 8.05 29.30
#